data_230ce24dabfabfcfd892fc931a2d61d7
#
_entry.id   230ce24dabfabfcfd892fc931a2d61d7
#
_cell.length_a   1.000
_cell.length_b   1.000
_cell.length_c   1.000
_cell.angle_alpha   90.00
_cell.angle_beta   90.00
_cell.angle_gamma   90.00
#
_symmetry.space_group_name_H-M   'P 1'
#
loop_
_entity.id
_entity.type
_entity.pdbx_description
1 polymer ?
#
loop_
_entity_poly.entity_id
_entity_poly.type
_entity_poly.pdbx_seq_one_letter_code
_entity_poly.pdbx_strand_id
1 'polypeptide(L)'
;MRTFGIDEKYITGDASYYEKYMKFAQILPQLVGNPIYIWCALELKRYFDIDEPLTAANAQEIYDRTKKLITEKHMTRRWCMEHSNVRLVSTTEDPIDDLRYHKALNEEKMFTRVITAFRPDKAMFCTNADFAAYLDKLSAAAQQPIGSFADMLGALEKRLQYFQQVTGTTVSDDGIPYFNWADYTPAEVEGIFAKARSGGKLTRHEIDQYQSAFLFEMARIYNRNHYVMQLHIGTYLDANTSHVKSVGQSTGFDCCDDAAPVKGVGELLNNLTTIGELPKTILYPLDGTKIETWAILAAGFCDNGTKAKVQLGAPWWFNDQAFGIQRQFEACANLYPVSLSVGMLTDSRSFISYPRHELYRRVLCSYLGSLVERGEYFSGEEELKKTIENVCFNNVNEFFDFNVEI
;
A
#
# COMPACT_ATOMS: atom_id res chain seq x y z
N MET A 1 -17.37 -12.29 -8.82
CA MET A 1 -17.83 -13.63 -9.20
C MET A 1 -18.77 -14.24 -8.14
N ARG A 2 -18.40 -14.30 -6.85
CA ARG A 2 -19.28 -14.86 -5.78
C ARG A 2 -20.63 -14.16 -5.68
N THR A 3 -20.68 -12.84 -5.75
CA THR A 3 -21.94 -12.05 -5.77
C THR A 3 -22.90 -12.43 -6.90
N PHE A 4 -22.39 -13.02 -7.98
CA PHE A 4 -23.20 -13.57 -9.09
C PHE A 4 -23.52 -15.06 -8.92
N GLY A 5 -23.23 -15.66 -7.76
CA GLY A 5 -23.49 -17.08 -7.51
C GLY A 5 -22.60 -18.03 -8.32
N ILE A 6 -21.46 -17.57 -8.84
CA ILE A 6 -20.50 -18.43 -9.52
C ILE A 6 -19.89 -19.39 -8.51
N ASP A 7 -19.89 -20.68 -8.84
CA ASP A 7 -19.34 -21.74 -8.02
C ASP A 7 -17.85 -21.51 -7.71
N GLU A 8 -17.46 -21.79 -6.46
CA GLU A 8 -16.10 -21.56 -5.96
C GLU A 8 -15.02 -22.31 -6.75
N LYS A 9 -15.40 -23.42 -7.40
CA LYS A 9 -14.54 -24.15 -8.34
C LYS A 9 -13.94 -23.23 -9.40
N TYR A 10 -14.70 -22.24 -9.88
CA TYR A 10 -14.26 -21.28 -10.90
C TYR A 10 -13.62 -20.01 -10.32
N ILE A 11 -13.45 -19.90 -9.02
CA ILE A 11 -12.87 -18.74 -8.36
C ILE A 11 -11.52 -19.12 -7.76
N THR A 12 -11.49 -19.83 -6.64
CA THR A 12 -10.27 -20.30 -5.97
C THR A 12 -10.00 -21.80 -6.18
N GLY A 13 -11.01 -22.57 -6.65
CA GLY A 13 -10.92 -24.03 -6.84
C GLY A 13 -10.10 -24.45 -8.06
N ASP A 14 -10.28 -25.67 -8.48
CA ASP A 14 -9.43 -26.42 -9.42
C ASP A 14 -9.82 -26.30 -10.91
N ALA A 15 -10.83 -25.49 -11.26
CA ALA A 15 -11.15 -25.23 -12.66
C ALA A 15 -9.93 -24.63 -13.39
N SER A 16 -9.76 -24.97 -14.66
CA SER A 16 -8.69 -24.42 -15.49
C SER A 16 -8.77 -22.89 -15.59
N TYR A 17 -7.64 -22.24 -15.86
CA TYR A 17 -7.60 -20.77 -16.06
C TYR A 17 -8.54 -20.31 -17.17
N TYR A 18 -8.69 -21.12 -18.23
CA TYR A 18 -9.61 -20.84 -19.31
C TYR A 18 -11.08 -20.87 -18.86
N GLU A 19 -11.47 -21.89 -18.10
CA GLU A 19 -12.84 -21.97 -17.56
C GLU A 19 -13.14 -20.81 -16.60
N LYS A 20 -12.18 -20.45 -15.75
CA LYS A 20 -12.28 -19.28 -14.86
C LYS A 20 -12.44 -17.99 -15.66
N TYR A 21 -11.64 -17.82 -16.72
CA TYR A 21 -11.73 -16.68 -17.63
C TYR A 21 -13.10 -16.60 -18.31
N MET A 22 -13.61 -17.71 -18.83
CA MET A 22 -14.94 -17.73 -19.48
C MET A 22 -16.06 -17.34 -18.52
N LYS A 23 -15.99 -17.80 -17.25
CA LYS A 23 -16.94 -17.40 -16.21
C LYS A 23 -16.82 -15.91 -15.85
N PHE A 24 -15.61 -15.39 -15.82
CA PHE A 24 -15.37 -13.97 -15.60
C PHE A 24 -15.92 -13.11 -16.76
N ALA A 25 -15.66 -13.48 -18.00
CA ALA A 25 -16.17 -12.78 -19.19
C ALA A 25 -17.73 -12.70 -19.23
N GLN A 26 -18.43 -13.71 -18.70
CA GLN A 26 -19.90 -13.71 -18.61
C GLN A 26 -20.44 -12.61 -17.69
N ILE A 27 -19.73 -12.29 -16.61
CA ILE A 27 -20.20 -11.32 -15.60
C ILE A 27 -19.65 -9.91 -15.81
N LEU A 28 -18.52 -9.76 -16.53
CA LEU A 28 -17.82 -8.49 -16.65
C LEU A 28 -18.71 -7.35 -17.16
N PRO A 29 -19.58 -7.52 -18.18
CA PRO A 29 -20.48 -6.45 -18.63
C PRO A 29 -21.51 -5.99 -17.59
N GLN A 30 -21.73 -6.80 -16.55
CA GLN A 30 -22.69 -6.48 -15.48
C GLN A 30 -22.04 -5.72 -14.32
N LEU A 31 -20.71 -5.51 -14.35
CA LEU A 31 -19.95 -4.79 -13.32
C LEU A 31 -20.06 -3.27 -13.51
N VAL A 32 -21.29 -2.76 -13.58
CA VAL A 32 -21.57 -1.34 -13.78
C VAL A 32 -21.04 -0.53 -12.58
N GLY A 33 -20.15 0.45 -12.85
CA GLY A 33 -19.53 1.28 -11.80
C GLY A 33 -18.42 0.60 -11.00
N ASN A 34 -18.16 -0.68 -11.25
CA ASN A 34 -17.06 -1.40 -10.58
C ASN A 34 -15.72 -1.13 -11.32
N PRO A 35 -14.62 -0.86 -10.61
CA PRO A 35 -13.34 -0.53 -11.23
C PRO A 35 -12.76 -1.67 -12.09
N ILE A 36 -13.07 -2.92 -11.81
CA ILE A 36 -12.60 -4.08 -12.59
C ILE A 36 -13.02 -3.96 -14.08
N TYR A 37 -14.20 -3.40 -14.36
CA TYR A 37 -14.66 -3.22 -15.73
C TYR A 37 -13.72 -2.31 -16.53
N ILE A 38 -13.42 -1.13 -15.99
CA ILE A 38 -12.54 -0.16 -16.68
C ILE A 38 -11.07 -0.61 -16.66
N TRP A 39 -10.61 -1.27 -15.59
CA TRP A 39 -9.25 -1.83 -15.55
C TRP A 39 -9.05 -2.88 -16.64
N CYS A 40 -9.97 -3.83 -16.79
CA CYS A 40 -9.89 -4.84 -17.86
C CYS A 40 -9.91 -4.19 -19.25
N ALA A 41 -10.76 -3.19 -19.48
CA ALA A 41 -10.81 -2.48 -20.74
C ALA A 41 -9.48 -1.75 -21.05
N LEU A 42 -8.88 -1.10 -20.04
CA LEU A 42 -7.58 -0.44 -20.19
C LEU A 42 -6.44 -1.44 -20.43
N GLU A 43 -6.44 -2.59 -19.73
CA GLU A 43 -5.46 -3.66 -19.95
C GLU A 43 -5.54 -4.21 -21.38
N LEU A 44 -6.74 -4.52 -21.86
CA LEU A 44 -6.97 -5.01 -23.23
C LEU A 44 -6.50 -3.96 -24.26
N LYS A 45 -6.84 -2.69 -24.04
CA LYS A 45 -6.45 -1.61 -24.95
C LYS A 45 -4.95 -1.38 -24.98
N ARG A 46 -4.31 -1.24 -23.82
CA ARG A 46 -2.91 -0.79 -23.73
C ARG A 46 -1.89 -1.88 -24.07
N TYR A 47 -2.19 -3.11 -23.78
CA TYR A 47 -1.26 -4.23 -24.03
C TYR A 47 -1.57 -4.98 -25.33
N PHE A 48 -2.84 -5.07 -25.70
CA PHE A 48 -3.29 -5.95 -26.79
C PHE A 48 -3.93 -5.21 -27.97
N ASP A 49 -4.11 -3.90 -27.87
CA ASP A 49 -4.78 -3.09 -28.89
C ASP A 49 -6.20 -3.61 -29.21
N ILE A 50 -6.93 -3.92 -28.12
CA ILE A 50 -8.32 -4.39 -28.17
C ILE A 50 -9.21 -3.32 -27.55
N ASP A 51 -10.04 -2.67 -28.35
CA ASP A 51 -10.96 -1.62 -27.92
C ASP A 51 -12.36 -2.14 -27.58
N GLU A 52 -12.72 -3.28 -28.12
CA GLU A 52 -14.02 -3.90 -27.83
C GLU A 52 -14.11 -4.43 -26.39
N PRO A 53 -15.25 -4.23 -25.71
CA PRO A 53 -15.45 -4.74 -24.35
C PRO A 53 -15.50 -6.27 -24.35
N LEU A 54 -14.85 -6.90 -23.37
CA LEU A 54 -14.90 -8.33 -23.16
C LEU A 54 -16.32 -8.76 -22.71
N THR A 55 -16.89 -9.72 -23.42
CA THR A 55 -18.21 -10.29 -23.18
C THR A 55 -18.17 -11.80 -23.35
N ALA A 56 -19.22 -12.52 -22.95
CA ALA A 56 -19.33 -13.95 -23.23
C ALA A 56 -19.29 -14.30 -24.73
N ALA A 57 -19.77 -13.39 -25.59
CA ALA A 57 -19.86 -13.64 -27.03
C ALA A 57 -18.51 -13.62 -27.75
N ASN A 58 -17.58 -12.73 -27.29
CA ASN A 58 -16.26 -12.56 -27.90
C ASN A 58 -15.11 -13.11 -27.05
N ALA A 59 -15.41 -13.73 -25.91
CA ALA A 59 -14.39 -14.20 -24.97
C ALA A 59 -13.39 -15.16 -25.60
N GLN A 60 -13.85 -16.12 -26.41
CA GLN A 60 -12.94 -17.06 -27.10
C GLN A 60 -11.98 -16.34 -28.05
N GLU A 61 -12.50 -15.43 -28.86
CA GLU A 61 -11.70 -14.67 -29.81
C GLU A 61 -10.65 -13.81 -29.09
N ILE A 62 -11.06 -13.07 -28.05
CA ILE A 62 -10.14 -12.24 -27.24
C ILE A 62 -9.07 -13.11 -26.57
N TYR A 63 -9.45 -14.28 -26.03
CA TYR A 63 -8.49 -15.20 -25.44
C TYR A 63 -7.40 -15.65 -26.44
N ASP A 64 -7.82 -16.03 -27.65
CA ASP A 64 -6.90 -16.50 -28.69
C ASP A 64 -6.02 -15.35 -29.21
N ARG A 65 -6.58 -14.15 -29.41
CA ARG A 65 -5.83 -12.94 -29.81
C ARG A 65 -4.78 -12.55 -28.75
N THR A 66 -5.17 -12.49 -27.48
CA THR A 66 -4.23 -12.12 -26.40
C THR A 66 -3.13 -13.16 -26.25
N LYS A 67 -3.45 -14.45 -26.28
CA LYS A 67 -2.49 -15.54 -26.23
C LYS A 67 -1.47 -15.47 -27.38
N LYS A 68 -1.93 -15.18 -28.59
CA LYS A 68 -1.09 -14.99 -29.77
C LYS A 68 -0.14 -13.79 -29.58
N LEU A 69 -0.68 -12.63 -29.18
CA LEU A 69 0.09 -11.41 -28.97
C LEU A 69 1.14 -11.53 -27.88
N ILE A 70 0.83 -12.23 -26.77
CA ILE A 70 1.81 -12.52 -25.71
C ILE A 70 3.03 -13.24 -26.28
N THR A 71 2.81 -14.21 -27.17
CA THR A 71 3.90 -14.97 -27.80
C THR A 71 4.65 -14.14 -28.83
N GLU A 72 3.95 -13.48 -29.75
CA GLU A 72 4.54 -12.72 -30.84
C GLU A 72 5.34 -11.49 -30.36
N LYS A 73 4.84 -10.77 -29.36
CA LYS A 73 5.52 -9.61 -28.78
C LYS A 73 6.53 -9.98 -27.69
N HIS A 74 6.72 -11.28 -27.39
CA HIS A 74 7.57 -11.71 -26.28
C HIS A 74 7.26 -10.96 -24.96
N MET A 75 5.99 -10.86 -24.59
CA MET A 75 5.52 -10.08 -23.44
C MET A 75 5.99 -10.70 -22.11
N THR A 76 7.26 -10.48 -21.79
CA THR A 76 7.82 -10.85 -20.50
C THR A 76 7.41 -9.84 -19.42
N ARG A 77 7.64 -10.18 -18.17
CA ARG A 77 7.45 -9.26 -17.04
C ARG A 77 8.21 -7.94 -17.23
N ARG A 78 9.47 -8.01 -17.69
CA ARG A 78 10.31 -6.84 -18.01
C ARG A 78 9.70 -6.02 -19.12
N TRP A 79 9.31 -6.67 -20.21
CA TRP A 79 8.63 -5.99 -21.32
C TRP A 79 7.38 -5.22 -20.84
N CYS A 80 6.55 -5.80 -19.95
CA CYS A 80 5.37 -5.12 -19.43
C CYS A 80 5.72 -3.86 -18.63
N MET A 81 6.75 -3.91 -17.79
CA MET A 81 7.22 -2.76 -17.03
C MET A 81 7.78 -1.65 -17.95
N GLU A 82 8.63 -2.01 -18.88
CA GLU A 82 9.22 -1.07 -19.86
C GLU A 82 8.15 -0.46 -20.76
N HIS A 83 7.24 -1.29 -21.30
CA HIS A 83 6.12 -0.83 -22.13
C HIS A 83 5.20 0.16 -21.41
N SER A 84 5.04 0.02 -20.10
CA SER A 84 4.26 0.92 -19.25
C SER A 84 5.08 2.09 -18.71
N ASN A 85 6.35 2.25 -19.12
CA ASN A 85 7.29 3.26 -18.62
C ASN A 85 7.38 3.28 -17.09
N VAL A 86 7.39 2.11 -16.46
CA VAL A 86 7.53 1.97 -14.99
C VAL A 86 9.01 2.15 -14.64
N ARG A 87 9.33 3.24 -13.99
CA ARG A 87 10.72 3.60 -13.65
C ARG A 87 11.18 3.00 -12.32
N LEU A 88 10.25 2.81 -11.39
CA LEU A 88 10.53 2.26 -10.08
C LEU A 88 9.34 1.42 -9.60
N VAL A 89 9.62 0.27 -9.01
CA VAL A 89 8.68 -0.54 -8.25
C VAL A 89 9.26 -0.84 -6.87
N SER A 90 8.39 -0.82 -5.86
CA SER A 90 8.71 -1.29 -4.52
C SER A 90 7.93 -2.58 -4.26
N THR A 91 8.64 -3.64 -3.92
CA THR A 91 8.03 -4.85 -3.36
C THR A 91 7.86 -4.67 -1.85
N THR A 92 7.18 -5.57 -1.17
CA THR A 92 7.06 -5.53 0.30
C THR A 92 7.72 -6.76 0.89
N GLU A 93 8.74 -6.54 1.75
CA GLU A 93 9.53 -7.62 2.33
C GLU A 93 9.56 -7.57 3.86
N ASP A 94 9.56 -8.74 4.45
CA ASP A 94 9.74 -8.91 5.90
C ASP A 94 11.20 -8.64 6.29
N PRO A 95 11.49 -8.04 7.46
CA PRO A 95 12.86 -7.80 7.95
C PRO A 95 13.82 -8.99 7.91
N ILE A 96 13.29 -10.22 7.93
CA ILE A 96 14.12 -11.44 7.85
C ILE A 96 14.56 -11.82 6.43
N ASP A 97 14.03 -11.17 5.38
CA ASP A 97 14.35 -11.51 4.00
C ASP A 97 15.82 -11.23 3.64
N ASP A 98 16.46 -12.13 2.93
CA ASP A 98 17.88 -11.99 2.52
C ASP A 98 18.12 -11.10 1.31
N LEU A 99 17.03 -10.62 0.66
CA LEU A 99 17.02 -9.76 -0.53
C LEU A 99 17.85 -10.29 -1.71
N ARG A 100 18.05 -11.60 -1.81
CA ARG A 100 18.87 -12.22 -2.85
C ARG A 100 18.41 -11.89 -4.26
N TYR A 101 17.09 -11.77 -4.48
CA TYR A 101 16.54 -11.43 -5.79
C TYR A 101 16.72 -9.94 -6.11
N HIS A 102 16.62 -9.07 -5.12
CA HIS A 102 16.90 -7.64 -5.27
C HIS A 102 18.37 -7.40 -5.62
N LYS A 103 19.30 -8.10 -4.96
CA LYS A 103 20.73 -8.04 -5.30
C LYS A 103 20.97 -8.43 -6.75
N ALA A 104 20.41 -9.56 -7.19
CA ALA A 104 20.56 -10.02 -8.57
C ALA A 104 19.99 -9.03 -9.59
N LEU A 105 18.80 -8.44 -9.32
CA LEU A 105 18.19 -7.43 -10.18
C LEU A 105 18.99 -6.13 -10.25
N ASN A 106 19.61 -5.72 -9.14
CA ASN A 106 20.45 -4.51 -9.11
C ASN A 106 21.74 -4.69 -9.93
N GLU A 107 22.31 -5.90 -9.97
CA GLU A 107 23.47 -6.22 -10.81
C GLU A 107 23.14 -6.16 -12.31
N GLU A 108 21.90 -6.48 -12.69
CA GLU A 108 21.45 -6.48 -14.09
C GLU A 108 21.20 -5.10 -14.71
N LYS A 109 21.14 -4.03 -13.90
CA LYS A 109 20.88 -2.64 -14.35
C LYS A 109 19.64 -2.53 -15.24
N MET A 110 18.52 -3.03 -14.77
CA MET A 110 17.25 -2.99 -15.50
C MET A 110 16.75 -1.55 -15.74
N PHE A 111 15.90 -1.38 -16.75
CA PHE A 111 15.16 -0.14 -17.00
C PHE A 111 14.34 0.31 -15.78
N THR A 112 13.65 -0.63 -15.15
CA THR A 112 12.88 -0.41 -13.93
C THR A 112 13.75 -0.69 -12.71
N ARG A 113 13.95 0.31 -11.86
CA ARG A 113 14.60 0.12 -10.55
C ARG A 113 13.65 -0.66 -9.63
N VAL A 114 14.16 -1.70 -8.97
CA VAL A 114 13.39 -2.51 -8.02
C VAL A 114 13.93 -2.28 -6.63
N ILE A 115 13.12 -1.68 -5.76
CA ILE A 115 13.40 -1.48 -4.34
C ILE A 115 12.43 -2.30 -3.50
N THR A 116 12.52 -2.22 -2.19
CA THR A 116 11.60 -2.90 -1.27
C THR A 116 11.06 -1.96 -0.21
N ALA A 117 9.82 -2.15 0.22
CA ALA A 117 9.28 -1.58 1.45
C ALA A 117 9.64 -2.47 2.65
N PHE A 118 10.05 -1.86 3.74
CA PHE A 118 10.36 -2.53 5.00
C PHE A 118 9.08 -2.73 5.81
N ARG A 119 8.66 -3.99 6.04
CA ARG A 119 7.39 -4.32 6.71
C ARG A 119 7.60 -5.13 8.00
N PRO A 120 7.68 -4.50 9.17
CA PRO A 120 7.99 -5.15 10.44
C PRO A 120 6.77 -5.71 11.19
N ASP A 121 5.61 -5.83 10.58
CA ASP A 121 4.32 -6.18 11.21
C ASP A 121 4.40 -7.37 12.16
N LYS A 122 5.18 -8.42 11.83
CA LYS A 122 5.31 -9.61 12.68
C LYS A 122 6.00 -9.34 14.00
N ALA A 123 6.82 -8.30 14.07
CA ALA A 123 7.43 -7.86 15.33
C ALA A 123 6.43 -7.02 16.16
N MET A 124 5.48 -6.35 15.52
CA MET A 124 4.42 -5.58 16.18
C MET A 124 3.33 -6.49 16.76
N PHE A 125 2.99 -7.58 16.08
CA PHE A 125 1.91 -8.47 16.52
C PHE A 125 2.37 -9.52 17.53
N CYS A 126 2.73 -9.06 18.73
CA CYS A 126 3.28 -9.89 19.82
C CYS A 126 2.33 -10.96 20.37
N THR A 127 1.06 -10.95 19.97
CA THR A 127 0.07 -11.98 20.34
C THR A 127 0.01 -13.15 19.37
N ASN A 128 0.74 -13.08 18.25
CA ASN A 128 0.78 -14.17 17.28
C ASN A 128 1.46 -15.42 17.88
N ALA A 129 0.90 -16.57 17.58
CA ALA A 129 1.39 -17.85 18.13
C ALA A 129 2.85 -18.16 17.74
N ASP A 130 3.33 -17.60 16.64
CA ASP A 130 4.69 -17.75 16.12
C ASP A 130 5.65 -16.62 16.52
N PHE A 131 5.22 -15.67 17.37
CA PHE A 131 6.01 -14.49 17.74
C PHE A 131 7.42 -14.84 18.23
N ALA A 132 7.56 -15.78 19.17
CA ALA A 132 8.87 -16.20 19.66
C ALA A 132 9.76 -16.79 18.55
N ALA A 133 9.20 -17.65 17.71
CA ALA A 133 9.90 -18.24 16.58
C ALA A 133 10.29 -17.19 15.51
N TYR A 134 9.48 -16.16 15.37
CA TYR A 134 9.81 -15.02 14.51
C TYR A 134 11.01 -14.22 15.05
N LEU A 135 11.05 -13.96 16.37
CA LEU A 135 12.20 -13.28 17.00
C LEU A 135 13.51 -14.06 16.81
N ASP A 136 13.47 -15.38 16.86
CA ASP A 136 14.65 -16.22 16.62
C ASP A 136 15.13 -16.09 15.15
N LYS A 137 14.21 -16.04 14.18
CA LYS A 137 14.53 -15.79 12.78
C LYS A 137 15.10 -14.38 12.57
N LEU A 138 14.51 -13.38 13.21
CA LEU A 138 14.99 -11.99 13.14
C LEU A 138 16.39 -11.87 13.75
N SER A 139 16.63 -12.52 14.90
CA SER A 139 17.94 -12.60 15.55
C SER A 139 19.00 -13.18 14.60
N ALA A 140 18.67 -14.28 13.93
CA ALA A 140 19.56 -14.90 12.96
C ALA A 140 19.81 -13.99 11.74
N ALA A 141 18.79 -13.37 11.17
CA ALA A 141 18.90 -12.47 10.03
C ALA A 141 19.70 -11.20 10.35
N ALA A 142 19.52 -10.65 11.56
CA ALA A 142 20.26 -9.49 12.05
C ALA A 142 21.67 -9.84 12.57
N GLN A 143 21.96 -11.12 12.78
CA GLN A 143 23.17 -11.60 13.46
C GLN A 143 23.37 -10.88 14.80
N GLN A 144 22.31 -10.83 15.60
CA GLN A 144 22.24 -10.14 16.88
C GLN A 144 21.28 -10.88 17.81
N PRO A 145 21.70 -11.24 19.04
CA PRO A 145 20.78 -11.82 20.01
C PRO A 145 19.63 -10.87 20.36
N ILE A 146 18.43 -11.41 20.51
CA ILE A 146 17.25 -10.66 20.94
C ILE A 146 16.79 -11.22 22.28
N GLY A 147 17.12 -10.56 23.38
CA GLY A 147 16.71 -10.90 24.74
C GLY A 147 15.68 -9.95 25.33
N SER A 148 15.56 -8.75 24.79
CA SER A 148 14.75 -7.65 25.27
C SER A 148 13.99 -6.96 24.13
N PHE A 149 13.03 -6.10 24.45
CA PHE A 149 12.37 -5.23 23.48
C PHE A 149 13.38 -4.29 22.79
N ALA A 150 14.32 -3.75 23.56
CA ALA A 150 15.37 -2.90 23.00
C ALA A 150 16.29 -3.65 22.01
N ASP A 151 16.63 -4.92 22.30
CA ASP A 151 17.42 -5.74 21.36
C ASP A 151 16.65 -5.99 20.06
N MET A 152 15.34 -6.22 20.13
CA MET A 152 14.49 -6.40 18.95
C MET A 152 14.48 -5.12 18.07
N LEU A 153 14.34 -3.95 18.68
CA LEU A 153 14.41 -2.68 17.95
C LEU A 153 15.78 -2.49 17.29
N GLY A 154 16.87 -2.78 17.99
CA GLY A 154 18.22 -2.74 17.43
C GLY A 154 18.40 -3.71 16.25
N ALA A 155 17.84 -4.91 16.34
CA ALA A 155 17.84 -5.88 15.24
C ALA A 155 17.03 -5.39 14.04
N LEU A 156 15.84 -4.80 14.28
CA LEU A 156 15.02 -4.20 13.21
C LEU A 156 15.74 -3.04 12.52
N GLU A 157 16.37 -2.13 13.27
CA GLU A 157 17.14 -1.04 12.70
C GLU A 157 18.31 -1.53 11.84
N LYS A 158 19.04 -2.53 12.32
CA LYS A 158 20.13 -3.15 11.56
C LYS A 158 19.61 -3.77 10.25
N ARG A 159 18.42 -4.41 10.29
CA ARG A 159 17.79 -4.95 9.08
C ARG A 159 17.30 -3.85 8.13
N LEU A 160 16.74 -2.77 8.65
CA LEU A 160 16.33 -1.61 7.88
C LEU A 160 17.52 -0.99 7.14
N GLN A 161 18.65 -0.81 7.82
CA GLN A 161 19.90 -0.30 7.20
C GLN A 161 20.44 -1.26 6.12
N TYR A 162 20.32 -2.57 6.33
CA TYR A 162 20.64 -3.57 5.32
C TYR A 162 19.74 -3.44 4.06
N PHE A 163 18.43 -3.24 4.24
CA PHE A 163 17.49 -3.01 3.14
C PHE A 163 17.87 -1.75 2.35
N GLN A 164 18.19 -0.68 3.05
CA GLN A 164 18.66 0.57 2.42
C GLN A 164 19.97 0.37 1.67
N GLN A 165 20.92 -0.35 2.25
CA GLN A 165 22.20 -0.65 1.61
C GLN A 165 22.03 -1.47 0.34
N VAL A 166 21.12 -2.46 0.33
CA VAL A 166 20.93 -3.36 -0.81
C VAL A 166 20.11 -2.72 -1.91
N THR A 167 19.03 -1.99 -1.58
CA THR A 167 18.06 -1.51 -2.59
C THR A 167 18.01 0.00 -2.72
N GLY A 168 18.62 0.72 -1.79
CA GLY A 168 18.50 2.19 -1.70
C GLY A 168 17.09 2.64 -1.32
N THR A 169 16.34 1.81 -0.61
CA THR A 169 14.97 2.13 -0.20
C THR A 169 14.92 3.14 0.94
N THR A 170 13.85 3.93 0.93
CA THR A 170 13.44 4.84 2.01
C THR A 170 11.97 4.59 2.38
N VAL A 171 11.44 3.41 2.06
CA VAL A 171 10.00 3.08 2.12
C VAL A 171 9.74 2.11 3.26
N SER A 172 8.82 2.47 4.18
CA SER A 172 8.21 1.52 5.11
C SER A 172 6.80 1.12 4.64
N ASP A 173 6.26 0.06 5.23
CA ASP A 173 4.90 -0.42 4.99
C ASP A 173 4.39 -1.08 6.28
N ASP A 174 3.66 -0.32 7.09
CA ASP A 174 3.22 -0.75 8.41
C ASP A 174 1.69 -0.96 8.40
N GLY A 175 1.25 -2.19 8.61
CA GLY A 175 -0.18 -2.53 8.72
C GLY A 175 -0.70 -2.37 10.13
N ILE A 176 -1.69 -1.50 10.35
CA ILE A 176 -2.33 -1.27 11.66
C ILE A 176 -3.84 -1.59 11.61
N PRO A 177 -4.21 -2.88 11.57
CA PRO A 177 -5.61 -3.30 11.61
C PRO A 177 -6.30 -2.86 12.90
N TYR A 178 -5.55 -2.79 13.98
CA TYR A 178 -5.94 -2.26 15.27
C TYR A 178 -4.83 -1.39 15.84
N PHE A 179 -5.19 -0.25 16.41
CA PHE A 179 -4.26 0.59 17.15
C PHE A 179 -5.01 1.51 18.12
N ASN A 180 -4.62 1.50 19.37
CA ASN A 180 -5.08 2.45 20.36
C ASN A 180 -3.88 2.88 21.21
N TRP A 181 -3.62 4.20 21.25
CA TRP A 181 -2.52 4.70 22.07
C TRP A 181 -2.76 4.43 23.55
N ALA A 182 -1.76 3.89 24.21
CA ALA A 182 -1.71 3.74 25.65
C ALA A 182 -0.35 4.19 26.17
N ASP A 183 -0.34 5.01 27.20
CA ASP A 183 0.90 5.41 27.87
C ASP A 183 1.60 4.21 28.48
N TYR A 184 2.89 4.23 28.45
CA TYR A 184 3.74 3.13 28.94
C TYR A 184 5.05 3.65 29.54
N THR A 185 5.67 2.80 30.36
CA THR A 185 7.06 2.97 30.78
C THR A 185 7.95 1.93 30.11
N PRO A 186 9.25 2.18 29.94
CA PRO A 186 10.18 1.19 29.39
C PRO A 186 10.14 -0.16 30.15
N ALA A 187 10.00 -0.13 31.46
CA ALA A 187 9.94 -1.33 32.29
C ALA A 187 8.67 -2.17 32.03
N GLU A 188 7.52 -1.52 31.82
CA GLU A 188 6.28 -2.22 31.45
C GLU A 188 6.41 -2.90 30.09
N VAL A 189 6.93 -2.20 29.09
CA VAL A 189 7.11 -2.76 27.74
C VAL A 189 8.07 -3.95 27.74
N GLU A 190 9.18 -3.87 28.47
CA GLU A 190 10.10 -5.01 28.63
C GLU A 190 9.43 -6.20 29.31
N GLY A 191 8.61 -5.96 30.32
CA GLY A 191 7.80 -7.01 30.97
C GLY A 191 6.79 -7.65 30.03
N ILE A 192 6.10 -6.83 29.22
CA ILE A 192 5.13 -7.31 28.22
C ILE A 192 5.84 -8.11 27.12
N PHE A 193 6.99 -7.64 26.63
CA PHE A 193 7.81 -8.34 25.64
C PHE A 193 8.24 -9.72 26.15
N ALA A 194 8.79 -9.80 27.36
CA ALA A 194 9.21 -11.06 27.98
C ALA A 194 8.03 -12.04 28.15
N LYS A 195 6.87 -11.53 28.58
CA LYS A 195 5.62 -12.29 28.71
C LYS A 195 5.13 -12.81 27.36
N ALA A 196 5.11 -11.98 26.31
CA ALA A 196 4.73 -12.37 24.96
C ALA A 196 5.67 -13.45 24.40
N ARG A 197 6.98 -13.24 24.53
CA ARG A 197 8.00 -14.18 24.06
C ARG A 197 7.90 -15.55 24.72
N SER A 198 7.48 -15.61 25.99
CA SER A 198 7.25 -16.87 26.70
C SER A 198 5.88 -17.52 26.38
N GLY A 199 5.08 -16.94 25.48
CA GLY A 199 3.74 -17.42 25.16
C GLY A 199 2.68 -17.06 26.22
N GLY A 200 2.97 -16.10 27.09
CA GLY A 200 2.05 -15.63 28.12
C GLY A 200 0.88 -14.84 27.50
N LYS A 201 -0.32 -15.02 28.05
CA LYS A 201 -1.51 -14.32 27.59
C LYS A 201 -1.49 -12.84 28.00
N LEU A 202 -1.50 -11.93 27.04
CA LEU A 202 -1.56 -10.49 27.26
C LEU A 202 -3.00 -10.01 27.48
N THR A 203 -3.15 -9.00 28.32
CA THR A 203 -4.39 -8.21 28.43
C THR A 203 -4.48 -7.23 27.27
N ARG A 204 -5.66 -6.66 27.04
CA ARG A 204 -5.85 -5.63 26.00
C ARG A 204 -4.96 -4.41 26.23
N HIS A 205 -4.88 -3.95 27.45
CA HIS A 205 -4.04 -2.80 27.80
C HIS A 205 -2.54 -3.06 27.55
N GLU A 206 -2.04 -4.26 27.90
CA GLU A 206 -0.66 -4.65 27.58
C GLU A 206 -0.40 -4.67 26.07
N ILE A 207 -1.37 -5.11 25.25
CA ILE A 207 -1.26 -5.07 23.80
C ILE A 207 -1.18 -3.62 23.31
N ASP A 208 -2.05 -2.74 23.81
CA ASP A 208 -2.08 -1.33 23.45
C ASP A 208 -0.75 -0.63 23.82
N GLN A 209 -0.22 -0.89 25.02
CA GLN A 209 1.09 -0.37 25.46
C GLN A 209 2.23 -0.86 24.56
N TYR A 210 2.25 -2.14 24.25
CA TYR A 210 3.29 -2.72 23.40
C TYR A 210 3.26 -2.12 21.97
N GLN A 211 2.08 -2.04 21.34
CA GLN A 211 1.92 -1.48 20.02
C GLN A 211 2.26 0.02 19.99
N SER A 212 1.89 0.77 21.03
CA SER A 212 2.25 2.19 21.16
C SER A 212 3.76 2.37 21.22
N ALA A 213 4.45 1.59 22.07
CA ALA A 213 5.90 1.63 22.16
C ALA A 213 6.57 1.19 20.85
N PHE A 214 6.07 0.14 20.22
CA PHE A 214 6.63 -0.37 18.96
C PHE A 214 6.54 0.67 17.84
N LEU A 215 5.36 1.21 17.56
CA LEU A 215 5.17 2.19 16.50
C LEU A 215 5.93 3.49 16.79
N PHE A 216 5.95 3.93 18.03
CA PHE A 216 6.69 5.12 18.45
C PHE A 216 8.20 4.94 18.19
N GLU A 217 8.79 3.85 18.62
CA GLU A 217 10.22 3.59 18.43
C GLU A 217 10.57 3.29 16.96
N MET A 218 9.70 2.58 16.23
CA MET A 218 9.90 2.38 14.79
C MET A 218 9.85 3.69 14.02
N ALA A 219 8.92 4.59 14.35
CA ALA A 219 8.86 5.92 13.73
C ALA A 219 10.15 6.73 13.98
N ARG A 220 10.73 6.63 15.18
CA ARG A 220 12.04 7.24 15.49
C ARG A 220 13.17 6.62 14.67
N ILE A 221 13.14 5.28 14.52
CA ILE A 221 14.09 4.57 13.63
C ILE A 221 13.93 5.05 12.19
N TYR A 222 12.70 5.17 11.68
CA TYR A 222 12.43 5.71 10.35
C TYR A 222 12.95 7.13 10.18
N ASN A 223 12.68 8.01 11.15
CA ASN A 223 13.10 9.41 11.08
C ASN A 223 14.64 9.54 10.97
N ARG A 224 15.41 8.86 11.85
CA ARG A 224 16.88 8.97 11.83
C ARG A 224 17.56 8.25 10.66
N ASN A 225 16.86 7.32 10.01
CA ASN A 225 17.34 6.63 8.80
C ASN A 225 16.70 7.19 7.50
N HIS A 226 15.98 8.30 7.57
CA HIS A 226 15.35 9.00 6.44
C HIS A 226 14.31 8.15 5.68
N TYR A 227 13.61 7.24 6.36
CA TYR A 227 12.49 6.51 5.80
C TYR A 227 11.19 7.31 5.91
N VAL A 228 10.31 7.13 4.92
CA VAL A 228 8.93 7.58 4.97
C VAL A 228 8.10 6.52 5.68
N MET A 229 7.43 6.90 6.75
CA MET A 229 6.49 6.02 7.46
C MET A 229 5.18 5.92 6.69
N GLN A 230 4.73 4.72 6.35
CA GLN A 230 3.46 4.48 5.67
C GLN A 230 2.56 3.59 6.52
N LEU A 231 1.44 4.14 6.98
CA LEU A 231 0.50 3.45 7.86
C LEU A 231 -0.76 3.01 7.10
N HIS A 232 -0.98 1.69 6.99
CA HIS A 232 -2.17 1.07 6.41
C HIS A 232 -3.19 0.77 7.49
N ILE A 233 -4.32 1.48 7.50
CA ILE A 233 -5.18 1.66 8.67
C ILE A 233 -6.54 1.01 8.48
N GLY A 234 -6.98 0.19 9.46
CA GLY A 234 -8.35 -0.26 9.59
C GLY A 234 -8.73 -1.45 8.70
N THR A 235 -7.81 -2.39 8.46
CA THR A 235 -8.13 -3.66 7.79
C THR A 235 -8.83 -4.62 8.77
N TYR A 236 -10.01 -5.10 8.38
CA TYR A 236 -10.68 -6.22 9.05
C TYR A 236 -10.59 -7.45 8.13
N LEU A 237 -9.55 -8.24 8.34
CA LEU A 237 -9.25 -9.39 7.51
C LEU A 237 -10.22 -10.55 7.80
N ASP A 238 -10.54 -11.29 6.74
CA ASP A 238 -11.23 -12.59 6.83
C ASP A 238 -12.55 -12.55 7.64
N ALA A 239 -13.36 -11.50 7.45
CA ALA A 239 -14.59 -11.26 8.19
C ALA A 239 -15.60 -12.44 8.11
N ASN A 240 -15.63 -13.19 7.00
CA ASN A 240 -16.44 -14.41 6.84
C ASN A 240 -15.62 -15.65 7.20
N THR A 241 -15.44 -15.90 8.48
CA THR A 241 -14.61 -17.01 9.00
C THR A 241 -15.09 -18.40 8.54
N SER A 242 -16.37 -18.59 8.22
CA SER A 242 -16.90 -19.86 7.71
C SER A 242 -16.33 -20.18 6.33
N HIS A 243 -16.32 -19.19 5.43
CA HIS A 243 -15.74 -19.36 4.08
C HIS A 243 -14.20 -19.46 4.14
N VAL A 244 -13.56 -18.70 5.00
CA VAL A 244 -12.11 -18.80 5.18
C VAL A 244 -11.64 -20.19 5.56
N LYS A 245 -12.42 -20.91 6.40
CA LYS A 245 -12.13 -22.32 6.74
C LYS A 245 -12.16 -23.25 5.54
N SER A 246 -12.96 -22.96 4.52
CA SER A 246 -13.11 -23.82 3.34
C SER A 246 -12.17 -23.43 2.19
N VAL A 247 -11.85 -22.15 2.01
CA VAL A 247 -11.11 -21.67 0.83
C VAL A 247 -9.77 -20.98 1.17
N GLY A 248 -9.47 -20.78 2.45
CA GLY A 248 -8.23 -20.14 2.92
C GLY A 248 -8.38 -18.65 3.18
N GLN A 249 -7.33 -18.08 3.79
CA GLN A 249 -7.24 -16.66 4.13
C GLN A 249 -6.98 -15.79 2.89
N SER A 250 -7.30 -14.50 2.99
CA SER A 250 -7.06 -13.49 1.94
C SER A 250 -7.66 -13.86 0.59
N THR A 251 -8.81 -14.49 0.59
CA THR A 251 -9.52 -14.95 -0.62
C THR A 251 -10.75 -14.11 -0.97
N GLY A 252 -10.81 -12.88 -0.46
CA GLY A 252 -11.84 -11.89 -0.81
C GLY A 252 -13.00 -11.82 0.19
N PHE A 253 -12.72 -12.05 1.48
CA PHE A 253 -13.68 -11.91 2.59
C PHE A 253 -13.24 -10.81 3.57
N ASP A 254 -12.37 -9.93 3.12
CA ASP A 254 -11.88 -8.82 3.90
C ASP A 254 -12.88 -7.66 3.94
N CYS A 255 -12.81 -6.89 5.00
CA CYS A 255 -13.62 -5.71 5.26
C CYS A 255 -12.73 -4.57 5.78
N CYS A 256 -13.33 -3.46 6.13
CA CYS A 256 -12.72 -2.41 6.93
C CYS A 256 -13.49 -2.20 8.22
N ASP A 257 -12.80 -1.69 9.24
CA ASP A 257 -13.43 -1.25 10.48
C ASP A 257 -12.73 -0.01 11.06
N ASP A 258 -13.13 0.37 12.27
CA ASP A 258 -12.66 1.54 13.00
C ASP A 258 -11.80 1.15 14.22
N ALA A 259 -11.18 -0.01 14.21
CA ALA A 259 -10.39 -0.52 15.31
C ALA A 259 -9.04 0.21 15.51
N ALA A 260 -8.63 1.04 14.52
CA ALA A 260 -7.53 1.98 14.63
C ALA A 260 -8.08 3.42 14.50
N PRO A 261 -8.67 4.00 15.56
CA PRO A 261 -9.34 5.29 15.49
C PRO A 261 -8.36 6.44 15.27
N VAL A 262 -8.86 7.50 14.63
CA VAL A 262 -8.10 8.73 14.35
C VAL A 262 -7.40 9.27 15.60
N LYS A 263 -8.04 9.19 16.78
CA LYS A 263 -7.46 9.65 18.03
C LYS A 263 -6.18 8.90 18.39
N GLY A 264 -6.18 7.57 18.28
CA GLY A 264 -5.00 6.76 18.61
C GLY A 264 -3.78 7.11 17.73
N VAL A 265 -4.01 7.22 16.41
CA VAL A 265 -2.95 7.64 15.47
C VAL A 265 -2.55 9.10 15.74
N GLY A 266 -3.50 9.98 16.05
CA GLY A 266 -3.22 11.37 16.42
C GLY A 266 -2.31 11.50 17.64
N GLU A 267 -2.51 10.67 18.68
CA GLU A 267 -1.63 10.63 19.85
C GLU A 267 -0.20 10.16 19.48
N LEU A 268 -0.06 9.16 18.63
CA LEU A 268 1.26 8.74 18.12
C LEU A 268 1.98 9.89 17.42
N LEU A 269 1.30 10.55 16.46
CA LEU A 269 1.89 11.67 15.72
C LEU A 269 2.22 12.84 16.64
N ASN A 270 1.36 13.14 17.62
CA ASN A 270 1.59 14.20 18.60
C ASN A 270 2.81 13.95 19.48
N ASN A 271 2.96 12.73 19.99
CA ASN A 271 4.10 12.36 20.82
C ASN A 271 5.41 12.45 20.04
N LEU A 272 5.43 11.98 18.78
CA LEU A 272 6.60 12.11 17.89
C LEU A 272 6.92 13.58 17.56
N THR A 273 5.90 14.40 17.33
CA THR A 273 6.06 15.84 17.07
C THR A 273 6.64 16.56 18.28
N THR A 274 6.16 16.22 19.48
CA THR A 274 6.58 16.84 20.74
C THR A 274 8.10 16.70 20.98
N ILE A 275 8.67 15.58 20.55
CA ILE A 275 10.12 15.34 20.67
C ILE A 275 10.91 15.71 19.40
N GLY A 276 10.23 16.23 18.37
CA GLY A 276 10.87 16.62 17.09
C GLY A 276 11.32 15.44 16.22
N GLU A 277 10.78 14.24 16.43
CA GLU A 277 11.21 13.01 15.73
C GLU A 277 10.11 12.40 14.81
N LEU A 278 9.06 13.18 14.46
CA LEU A 278 8.06 12.73 13.48
C LEU A 278 8.70 12.59 12.09
N PRO A 279 8.68 11.40 11.45
CA PRO A 279 9.12 11.24 10.06
C PRO A 279 8.13 11.83 9.06
N LYS A 280 8.53 11.96 7.78
CA LYS A 280 7.57 12.08 6.67
C LYS A 280 6.60 10.90 6.77
N THR A 281 5.28 11.18 6.75
CA THR A 281 4.27 10.14 7.04
C THR A 281 3.15 10.14 6.02
N ILE A 282 2.76 8.97 5.55
CA ILE A 282 1.59 8.79 4.69
C ILE A 282 0.58 7.87 5.39
N LEU A 283 -0.68 8.32 5.42
CA LEU A 283 -1.80 7.60 6.01
C LEU A 283 -2.68 6.99 4.91
N TYR A 284 -2.95 5.70 4.97
CA TYR A 284 -3.82 4.96 4.07
C TYR A 284 -5.03 4.41 4.84
N PRO A 285 -6.04 5.24 5.14
CA PRO A 285 -7.25 4.75 5.81
C PRO A 285 -8.10 3.93 4.85
N LEU A 286 -8.56 2.76 5.31
CA LEU A 286 -9.42 1.87 4.50
C LEU A 286 -10.90 2.24 4.59
N ASP A 287 -11.34 2.81 5.72
CA ASP A 287 -12.72 3.30 5.85
C ASP A 287 -12.93 4.60 5.06
N GLY A 288 -13.47 4.46 3.85
CA GLY A 288 -13.78 5.58 2.96
C GLY A 288 -14.77 6.58 3.54
N THR A 289 -15.54 6.23 4.58
CA THR A 289 -16.51 7.15 5.22
C THR A 289 -15.83 8.21 6.07
N LYS A 290 -14.55 8.03 6.41
CA LYS A 290 -13.76 8.90 7.31
C LYS A 290 -12.61 9.63 6.63
N ILE A 291 -12.56 9.65 5.30
CA ILE A 291 -11.47 10.27 4.54
C ILE A 291 -11.24 11.72 4.96
N GLU A 292 -12.30 12.52 5.12
CA GLU A 292 -12.20 13.92 5.57
C GLU A 292 -11.58 14.03 6.98
N THR A 293 -11.98 13.17 7.90
CA THR A 293 -11.43 13.17 9.26
C THR A 293 -9.93 12.86 9.26
N TRP A 294 -9.49 11.91 8.44
CA TRP A 294 -8.09 11.58 8.28
C TRP A 294 -7.30 12.69 7.58
N ALA A 295 -7.91 13.36 6.59
CA ALA A 295 -7.31 14.51 5.94
C ALA A 295 -7.13 15.70 6.90
N ILE A 296 -8.11 15.94 7.79
CA ILE A 296 -8.01 16.95 8.86
C ILE A 296 -6.86 16.61 9.81
N LEU A 297 -6.74 15.35 10.24
CA LEU A 297 -5.63 14.93 11.08
C LEU A 297 -4.30 15.20 10.39
N ALA A 298 -4.13 14.75 9.14
CA ALA A 298 -2.90 14.91 8.38
C ALA A 298 -2.50 16.40 8.25
N ALA A 299 -3.44 17.27 7.91
CA ALA A 299 -3.22 18.71 7.81
C ALA A 299 -2.79 19.36 9.13
N GLY A 300 -3.18 18.79 10.28
CA GLY A 300 -2.81 19.27 11.61
C GLY A 300 -1.34 19.06 11.97
N PHE A 301 -0.61 18.20 11.22
CA PHE A 301 0.80 17.90 11.46
C PHE A 301 1.74 18.48 10.39
N CYS A 302 1.43 19.69 9.91
CA CYS A 302 2.33 20.48 9.07
C CYS A 302 3.59 20.88 9.82
N ASP A 303 4.72 20.96 9.13
CA ASP A 303 6.01 21.28 9.71
C ASP A 303 6.76 22.31 8.85
N ASN A 304 7.62 23.12 9.49
CA ASN A 304 8.47 24.06 8.80
C ASN A 304 9.55 23.33 7.98
N GLY A 305 9.61 23.61 6.70
CA GLY A 305 10.64 23.08 5.79
C GLY A 305 10.30 21.77 5.09
N THR A 306 9.23 21.06 5.49
CA THR A 306 8.79 19.84 4.80
C THR A 306 7.38 20.01 4.24
N LYS A 307 7.26 20.03 2.90
CA LYS A 307 5.96 20.13 2.22
C LYS A 307 5.11 18.90 2.55
N ALA A 308 3.87 19.12 2.97
CA ALA A 308 2.89 18.07 3.27
C ALA A 308 3.49 16.87 4.05
N LYS A 309 4.22 17.17 5.15
CA LYS A 309 4.98 16.18 5.95
C LYS A 309 4.13 14.97 6.36
N VAL A 310 2.87 15.22 6.71
CA VAL A 310 1.85 14.16 6.90
C VAL A 310 0.76 14.38 5.86
N GLN A 311 0.42 13.35 5.12
CA GLN A 311 -0.60 13.41 4.07
C GLN A 311 -1.32 12.08 3.90
N LEU A 312 -2.46 12.09 3.21
CA LEU A 312 -3.10 10.85 2.78
C LEU A 312 -2.37 10.29 1.55
N GLY A 313 -2.18 8.99 1.54
CA GLY A 313 -1.77 8.25 0.35
C GLY A 313 -2.91 8.09 -0.65
N ALA A 314 -2.63 7.42 -1.78
CA ALA A 314 -3.67 7.08 -2.75
C ALA A 314 -4.80 6.27 -2.10
N PRO A 315 -6.03 6.40 -2.62
CA PRO A 315 -7.13 5.55 -2.17
C PRO A 315 -6.78 4.07 -2.25
N TRP A 316 -6.99 3.34 -1.15
CA TRP A 316 -6.51 1.99 -0.99
C TRP A 316 -7.66 0.97 -1.01
N TRP A 317 -7.48 -0.24 -1.52
CA TRP A 317 -8.44 -1.33 -1.66
C TRP A 317 -9.83 -0.87 -2.17
N PHE A 318 -10.83 -0.79 -1.26
CA PHE A 318 -12.22 -0.47 -1.60
C PHE A 318 -12.41 0.96 -2.09
N ASN A 319 -11.45 1.84 -1.86
CA ASN A 319 -11.47 3.24 -2.26
C ASN A 319 -10.74 3.48 -3.60
N ASP A 320 -9.96 2.50 -4.11
CA ASP A 320 -9.25 2.61 -5.40
C ASP A 320 -10.21 2.40 -6.58
N GLN A 321 -11.09 3.35 -6.76
CA GLN A 321 -12.05 3.45 -7.86
C GLN A 321 -12.41 4.92 -8.11
N ALA A 322 -13.01 5.23 -9.27
CA ALA A 322 -13.19 6.61 -9.70
C ALA A 322 -13.86 7.53 -8.66
N PHE A 323 -14.92 7.05 -7.99
CA PHE A 323 -15.62 7.81 -6.94
C PHE A 323 -14.76 8.01 -5.68
N GLY A 324 -14.06 6.98 -5.23
CA GLY A 324 -13.18 7.07 -4.06
C GLY A 324 -11.98 8.00 -4.29
N ILE A 325 -11.40 7.96 -5.49
CA ILE A 325 -10.31 8.85 -5.90
C ILE A 325 -10.80 10.30 -5.93
N GLN A 326 -11.95 10.57 -6.56
CA GLN A 326 -12.53 11.91 -6.61
C GLN A 326 -12.85 12.44 -5.21
N ARG A 327 -13.50 11.62 -4.38
CA ARG A 327 -13.83 11.97 -2.99
C ARG A 327 -12.60 12.34 -2.18
N GLN A 328 -11.49 11.63 -2.36
CA GLN A 328 -10.25 11.97 -1.68
C GLN A 328 -9.68 13.30 -2.17
N PHE A 329 -9.73 13.62 -3.46
CA PHE A 329 -9.32 14.93 -3.95
C PHE A 329 -10.16 16.06 -3.34
N GLU A 330 -11.48 15.88 -3.28
CA GLU A 330 -12.40 16.85 -2.66
C GLU A 330 -12.09 17.05 -1.18
N ALA A 331 -11.87 15.98 -0.42
CA ALA A 331 -11.51 16.05 0.98
C ALA A 331 -10.16 16.74 1.21
N CYS A 332 -9.13 16.34 0.44
CA CYS A 332 -7.78 16.88 0.60
C CYS A 332 -7.68 18.34 0.17
N ALA A 333 -8.33 18.75 -0.92
CA ALA A 333 -8.27 20.11 -1.45
C ALA A 333 -8.73 21.17 -0.46
N ASN A 334 -9.64 20.83 0.44
CA ASN A 334 -10.15 21.72 1.48
C ASN A 334 -9.15 21.93 2.64
N LEU A 335 -8.13 21.08 2.76
CA LEU A 335 -7.29 20.99 3.96
C LEU A 335 -5.80 21.20 3.66
N TYR A 336 -5.31 20.65 2.58
CA TYR A 336 -3.96 20.90 2.07
C TYR A 336 -3.94 20.85 0.53
N PRO A 337 -2.95 21.50 -0.13
CA PRO A 337 -2.92 21.58 -1.58
C PRO A 337 -2.81 20.18 -2.24
N VAL A 338 -3.77 19.83 -3.09
CA VAL A 338 -3.74 18.60 -3.91
C VAL A 338 -2.44 18.53 -4.74
N SER A 339 -1.92 19.69 -5.17
CA SER A 339 -0.65 19.81 -5.90
C SER A 339 0.58 19.28 -5.15
N LEU A 340 0.48 19.03 -3.83
CA LEU A 340 1.53 18.43 -3.01
C LEU A 340 1.32 16.93 -2.75
N SER A 341 0.21 16.35 -3.21
CA SER A 341 -0.08 14.91 -3.04
C SER A 341 0.98 14.06 -3.74
N VAL A 342 1.42 13.00 -3.09
CA VAL A 342 2.35 12.00 -3.68
C VAL A 342 1.71 11.15 -4.78
N GLY A 343 0.43 11.38 -5.09
CA GLY A 343 -0.27 10.67 -6.15
C GLY A 343 -0.54 9.21 -5.83
N MET A 344 -0.64 8.40 -6.89
CA MET A 344 -1.07 7.02 -6.81
C MET A 344 0.09 6.05 -7.05
N LEU A 345 0.12 4.99 -6.25
CA LEU A 345 0.78 3.73 -6.57
C LEU A 345 -0.28 2.71 -6.98
N THR A 346 0.02 1.81 -7.90
CA THR A 346 -1.00 0.92 -8.46
C THR A 346 -1.34 -0.27 -7.55
N ASP A 347 -0.52 -0.58 -6.57
CA ASP A 347 -0.64 -1.80 -5.72
C ASP A 347 -0.95 -3.05 -6.57
N SER A 348 -0.22 -3.17 -7.69
CA SER A 348 -0.51 -4.15 -8.73
C SER A 348 0.03 -5.52 -8.36
N ARG A 349 -0.79 -6.56 -8.56
CA ARG A 349 -0.39 -7.96 -8.45
C ARG A 349 -0.24 -8.64 -9.82
N SER A 350 -0.34 -7.86 -10.89
CA SER A 350 -0.19 -8.31 -12.28
C SER A 350 0.65 -7.31 -13.07
N PHE A 351 1.54 -7.82 -13.91
CA PHE A 351 2.40 -6.97 -14.76
C PHE A 351 1.65 -6.28 -15.91
N ILE A 352 0.38 -6.57 -16.11
CA ILE A 352 -0.47 -5.87 -17.08
C ILE A 352 -1.45 -4.90 -16.41
N SER A 353 -1.42 -4.72 -15.09
CA SER A 353 -2.35 -3.86 -14.36
C SER A 353 -1.85 -2.42 -14.10
N TYR A 354 -0.70 -2.03 -14.63
CA TYR A 354 -0.20 -0.65 -14.57
C TYR A 354 -1.15 0.41 -15.18
N PRO A 355 -2.03 0.10 -16.15
CA PRO A 355 -3.04 1.05 -16.62
C PRO A 355 -4.03 1.55 -15.54
N ARG A 356 -4.05 0.94 -14.35
CA ARG A 356 -4.80 1.49 -13.20
C ARG A 356 -4.36 2.92 -12.87
N HIS A 357 -3.08 3.25 -13.03
CA HIS A 357 -2.59 4.62 -12.89
C HIS A 357 -3.19 5.57 -13.95
N GLU A 358 -3.56 5.06 -15.13
CA GLU A 358 -4.25 5.88 -16.13
C GLU A 358 -5.65 6.27 -15.67
N LEU A 359 -6.38 5.37 -15.00
CA LEU A 359 -7.66 5.72 -14.40
C LEU A 359 -7.51 6.86 -13.39
N TYR A 360 -6.52 6.77 -12.51
CA TYR A 360 -6.23 7.82 -11.53
C TYR A 360 -5.96 9.18 -12.22
N ARG A 361 -5.10 9.21 -13.25
CA ARG A 361 -4.81 10.43 -14.01
C ARG A 361 -6.06 11.01 -14.68
N ARG A 362 -6.94 10.16 -15.23
CA ARG A 362 -8.20 10.59 -15.83
C ARG A 362 -9.12 11.23 -14.79
N VAL A 363 -9.23 10.66 -13.60
CA VAL A 363 -10.03 11.22 -12.50
C VAL A 363 -9.42 12.53 -12.02
N LEU A 364 -8.10 12.63 -11.87
CA LEU A 364 -7.41 13.87 -11.52
C LEU A 364 -7.68 14.97 -12.53
N CYS A 365 -7.50 14.70 -13.83
CA CYS A 365 -7.75 15.68 -14.88
C CYS A 365 -9.23 16.09 -14.94
N SER A 366 -10.16 15.15 -14.74
CA SER A 366 -11.60 15.45 -14.68
C SER A 366 -11.94 16.34 -13.49
N TYR A 367 -11.36 16.04 -12.32
CA TYR A 367 -11.54 16.87 -11.12
C TYR A 367 -11.02 18.29 -11.33
N LEU A 368 -9.78 18.46 -11.78
CA LEU A 368 -9.19 19.77 -12.05
C LEU A 368 -9.94 20.54 -13.14
N GLY A 369 -10.32 19.88 -14.24
CA GLY A 369 -11.13 20.46 -15.29
C GLY A 369 -12.47 20.97 -14.78
N SER A 370 -13.13 20.23 -13.89
CA SER A 370 -14.39 20.66 -13.29
C SER A 370 -14.26 21.92 -12.43
N LEU A 371 -13.12 22.11 -11.76
CA LEU A 371 -12.86 23.35 -11.00
C LEU A 371 -12.71 24.55 -11.94
N VAL A 372 -12.07 24.35 -13.08
CA VAL A 372 -11.95 25.41 -14.12
C VAL A 372 -13.30 25.77 -14.70
N GLU A 373 -14.11 24.78 -15.08
CA GLU A 373 -15.43 24.98 -15.66
C GLU A 373 -16.39 25.71 -14.70
N ARG A 374 -16.28 25.45 -13.41
CA ARG A 374 -17.06 26.14 -12.38
C ARG A 374 -16.50 27.51 -11.97
N GLY A 375 -15.35 27.93 -12.50
CA GLY A 375 -14.69 29.17 -12.14
C GLY A 375 -14.06 29.15 -10.73
N GLU A 376 -13.80 27.98 -10.18
CA GLU A 376 -13.16 27.79 -8.87
C GLU A 376 -11.63 27.76 -8.98
N TYR A 377 -11.08 27.60 -10.20
CA TYR A 377 -9.66 27.66 -10.50
C TYR A 377 -9.42 28.32 -11.86
N PHE A 378 -8.55 29.35 -11.90
CA PHE A 378 -8.32 30.17 -13.11
C PHE A 378 -6.86 30.61 -13.30
N SER A 379 -5.90 29.86 -12.74
CA SER A 379 -4.46 30.19 -12.85
C SER A 379 -3.83 29.84 -14.21
N GLY A 380 -4.58 29.26 -15.14
CA GLY A 380 -4.12 28.97 -16.49
C GLY A 380 -3.58 27.54 -16.68
N GLU A 381 -3.33 27.20 -17.95
CA GLU A 381 -3.00 25.84 -18.39
C GLU A 381 -1.65 25.35 -17.88
N GLU A 382 -0.65 26.23 -17.81
CA GLU A 382 0.71 25.87 -17.34
C GLU A 382 0.72 25.43 -15.88
N GLU A 383 -0.03 26.10 -15.00
CA GLU A 383 -0.14 25.71 -13.59
C GLU A 383 -0.92 24.40 -13.41
N LEU A 384 -1.94 24.15 -14.25
CA LEU A 384 -2.64 22.86 -14.26
C LEU A 384 -1.72 21.73 -14.68
N LYS A 385 -0.96 21.92 -15.77
CA LYS A 385 0.01 20.96 -16.26
C LYS A 385 1.03 20.62 -15.17
N LYS A 386 1.62 21.64 -14.56
CA LYS A 386 2.59 21.48 -13.45
C LYS A 386 1.98 20.72 -12.27
N THR A 387 0.72 21.02 -11.91
CA THR A 387 0.02 20.30 -10.85
C THR A 387 -0.15 18.81 -11.19
N ILE A 388 -0.54 18.49 -12.45
CA ILE A 388 -0.69 17.10 -12.90
C ILE A 388 0.65 16.37 -12.89
N GLU A 389 1.71 16.99 -13.41
CA GLU A 389 3.07 16.41 -13.41
C GLU A 389 3.58 16.16 -11.97
N ASN A 390 3.34 17.12 -11.07
CA ASN A 390 3.72 16.99 -9.67
C ASN A 390 3.00 15.82 -8.99
N VAL A 391 1.68 15.76 -9.08
CA VAL A 391 0.87 14.71 -8.46
C VAL A 391 1.17 13.34 -9.08
N CYS A 392 1.41 13.27 -10.38
CA CYS A 392 1.61 12.00 -11.07
C CYS A 392 3.04 11.46 -10.99
N PHE A 393 4.05 12.30 -10.68
CA PHE A 393 5.45 11.86 -10.67
C PHE A 393 6.36 12.64 -9.74
N ASN A 394 6.42 13.99 -9.85
CA ASN A 394 7.49 14.76 -9.20
C ASN A 394 7.41 14.69 -7.67
N ASN A 395 6.19 14.77 -7.10
CA ASN A 395 6.02 14.79 -5.65
C ASN A 395 6.46 13.49 -5.00
N VAL A 396 6.12 12.32 -5.55
CA VAL A 396 6.54 11.04 -4.98
C VAL A 396 8.05 10.87 -5.10
N ASN A 397 8.65 11.32 -6.20
CA ASN A 397 10.09 11.28 -6.41
C ASN A 397 10.84 12.15 -5.38
N GLU A 398 10.35 13.38 -5.13
CA GLU A 398 10.90 14.31 -4.12
C GLU A 398 10.64 13.83 -2.69
N PHE A 399 9.42 13.37 -2.40
CA PHE A 399 9.00 13.01 -1.04
C PHE A 399 9.75 11.80 -0.48
N PHE A 400 10.03 10.82 -1.34
CA PHE A 400 10.76 9.59 -0.98
C PHE A 400 12.27 9.66 -1.28
N ASP A 401 12.76 10.74 -1.86
CA ASP A 401 14.14 10.91 -2.30
C ASP A 401 14.59 9.81 -3.27
N PHE A 402 13.70 9.42 -4.20
CA PHE A 402 13.96 8.30 -5.12
C PHE A 402 15.02 8.62 -6.18
N ASN A 403 15.16 9.88 -6.55
CA ASN A 403 16.12 10.35 -7.58
C ASN A 403 15.97 9.59 -8.91
N VAL A 404 14.72 9.40 -9.34
CA VAL A 404 14.36 8.78 -10.63
C VAL A 404 14.26 9.86 -11.68
N GLU A 405 14.94 9.66 -12.81
CA GLU A 405 14.86 10.52 -14.00
C GLU A 405 13.78 10.00 -14.96
N ILE A 406 13.10 10.94 -15.68
CA ILE A 406 12.07 10.61 -16.68
C ILE A 406 12.73 10.26 -18.03
#